data_ac918b64d4ddf1196dc564f522c9111b
#
_entry.id   ac918b64d4ddf1196dc564f522c9111b
#
_cell.length_a   1.000
_cell.length_b   1.000
_cell.length_c   1.000
_cell.angle_alpha   90.00
_cell.angle_beta   90.00
_cell.angle_gamma   90.00
#
_symmetry.space_group_name_H-M   'P 1'
#
loop_
_entity.id
_entity.type
_entity.pdbx_description
1 polymer ?
#
loop_
_entity_poly.entity_id
_entity_poly.type
_entity_poly.pdbx_seq_one_letter_code
_entity_poly.pdbx_strand_id
1 'polypeptide(L)' 'MYVAYTDGACKANNEGGYASIILKNNNLVTRLYEGFTDTTNNRQEALAVLKTLEYFKDPTDLTVISDSQYVVNTIEKK' A
#
# COMPACT_ATOMS: atom_id res chain seq x y z
N MET A 1 12.30 -1.69 11.82
CA MET A 1 12.05 -1.54 10.39
C MET A 1 10.62 -1.96 10.07
N TYR A 2 9.93 -1.16 9.29
CA TYR A 2 8.58 -1.49 8.84
C TYR A 2 8.62 -2.04 7.44
N VAL A 3 7.76 -3.00 7.15
CA VAL A 3 7.56 -3.53 5.81
C VAL A 3 6.07 -3.48 5.50
N ALA A 4 5.73 -2.96 4.34
CA ALA A 4 4.35 -2.91 3.88
C ALA A 4 4.21 -3.71 2.59
N TYR A 5 3.26 -4.63 2.57
CA TYR A 5 2.88 -5.36 1.37
C TYR A 5 1.62 -4.73 0.82
N THR A 6 1.69 -4.24 -0.40
CA THR A 6 0.56 -3.56 -1.04
C THR A 6 0.09 -4.33 -2.25
N ASP A 7 -1.22 -4.31 -2.46
CA ASP A 7 -1.86 -4.94 -3.61
C ASP A 7 -3.06 -4.09 -4.02
N GLY A 8 -3.18 -3.85 -5.31
CA GLY A 8 -4.33 -3.15 -5.87
C GLY A 8 -4.84 -3.92 -7.07
N ALA A 9 -6.14 -4.06 -7.18
CA ALA A 9 -6.76 -4.82 -8.24
C ALA A 9 -8.04 -4.16 -8.73
N CYS A 10 -8.39 -4.44 -9.97
CA CYS A 10 -9.61 -3.97 -10.59
C CYS A 10 -10.19 -5.08 -11.46
N LYS A 11 -11.50 -5.30 -11.35
CA LYS A 11 -12.22 -6.26 -12.18
C LYS A 11 -12.62 -5.62 -13.51
N ALA A 12 -13.06 -6.45 -14.45
CA ALA A 12 -13.48 -6.00 -15.77
C ALA A 12 -14.65 -4.99 -15.73
N ASN A 13 -15.44 -5.00 -14.67
CA ASN A 13 -16.55 -4.06 -14.48
C ASN A 13 -16.15 -2.77 -13.76
N ASN A 14 -14.86 -2.48 -13.69
CA ASN A 14 -14.28 -1.30 -13.02
C ASN A 14 -14.54 -1.25 -11.51
N GLU A 15 -14.85 -2.38 -10.90
CA GLU A 15 -14.88 -2.50 -9.44
C GLU A 15 -13.51 -2.97 -8.98
N GLY A 16 -12.95 -2.30 -7.99
CA GLY A 16 -11.63 -2.64 -7.52
C GLY A 16 -11.42 -2.28 -6.07
N GLY A 17 -10.21 -2.44 -5.63
CA GLY A 17 -9.82 -2.11 -4.27
C GLY A 17 -8.33 -2.25 -4.08
N TYR A 18 -7.87 -1.78 -2.93
CA TYR A 18 -6.49 -1.95 -2.53
C TYR A 18 -6.42 -2.57 -1.15
N ALA A 19 -5.27 -3.15 -0.87
CA ALA A 19 -4.93 -3.64 0.46
C ALA A 19 -3.48 -3.34 0.76
N SER A 20 -3.20 -3.04 2.00
CA SER A 20 -1.84 -2.86 2.48
C SER A 20 -1.72 -3.52 3.85
N ILE A 21 -0.70 -4.35 4.02
CA ILE A 21 -0.42 -5.02 5.27
C ILE A 21 0.90 -4.48 5.78
N ILE A 22 0.88 -3.87 6.96
CA ILE A 22 2.05 -3.24 7.55
C ILE A 22 2.57 -4.10 8.71
N LEU A 23 3.84 -4.47 8.61
CA LEU A 23 4.53 -5.27 9.62
C LEU A 23 5.68 -4.47 10.21
N LYS A 24 5.95 -4.69 11.49
CA LYS A 24 7.14 -4.20 12.16
C LYS A 24 7.89 -5.37 12.76
N ASN A 25 9.11 -5.59 12.32
CA ASN A 25 9.94 -6.72 12.78
C ASN A 25 9.17 -8.06 12.66
N ASN A 26 8.50 -8.25 11.53
CA ASN A 26 7.69 -9.43 11.21
C ASN A 26 6.41 -9.59 12.04
N ASN A 27 6.02 -8.57 12.79
CA ASN A 27 4.77 -8.58 13.55
C ASN A 27 3.75 -7.66 12.88
N LEU A 28 2.52 -8.14 12.74
CA LEU A 28 1.45 -7.36 12.14
C LEU A 28 1.15 -6.11 12.96
N VAL A 29 1.25 -4.95 12.32
CA VAL A 29 0.89 -3.67 12.92
C VAL A 29 -0.54 -3.30 12.57
N THR A 30 -0.87 -3.31 11.28
CA THR A 30 -2.20 -2.97 10.81
C THR A 30 -2.43 -3.45 9.40
N ARG A 31 -3.70 -3.43 8.99
CA ARG A 31 -4.12 -3.66 7.61
C ARG A 31 -4.94 -2.47 7.16
N LEU A 32 -4.67 -2.03 5.94
CA LEU A 32 -5.44 -0.97 5.30
C LEU A 32 -6.09 -1.57 4.06
N TYR A 33 -7.37 -1.32 3.86
CA TYR A 33 -8.07 -1.81 2.68
C TYR A 33 -9.30 -0.97 2.41
N GLU A 34 -9.65 -0.89 1.14
CA GLU A 34 -10.82 -0.14 0.72
C GLU A 34 -11.27 -0.59 -0.67
N GLY A 35 -12.58 -0.59 -0.91
CA GLY A 35 -13.16 -0.93 -2.20
C GLY A 35 -13.70 0.30 -2.91
N PHE A 36 -13.69 0.26 -4.24
CA PHE A 36 -14.12 1.37 -5.08
C PHE A 36 -14.89 0.88 -6.30
N THR A 37 -15.74 1.75 -6.83
CA THR A 37 -16.33 1.61 -8.17
C THR A 37 -15.64 2.60 -9.11
N ASP A 38 -15.77 2.39 -10.42
CA ASP A 38 -15.18 3.28 -11.43
C ASP A 38 -13.69 3.52 -11.22
N THR A 39 -12.93 2.44 -11.04
CA THR A 39 -11.50 2.54 -10.77
C THR A 39 -10.68 1.72 -11.77
N THR A 40 -9.37 1.82 -11.68
CA THR A 40 -8.43 1.06 -12.51
C THR A 40 -7.39 0.37 -11.63
N ASN A 41 -6.70 -0.63 -12.17
CA ASN A 41 -5.60 -1.29 -11.46
C ASN A 41 -4.54 -0.28 -11.02
N ASN A 42 -4.16 0.63 -11.92
CA ASN A 42 -3.12 1.60 -11.62
C ASN A 42 -3.52 2.54 -10.48
N ARG A 43 -4.79 2.94 -10.45
CA ARG A 43 -5.29 3.78 -9.36
C ARG A 43 -5.24 3.06 -8.02
N GLN A 44 -5.63 1.79 -8.01
CA GLN A 44 -5.66 1.02 -6.77
C GLN A 44 -4.24 0.71 -6.27
N GLU A 45 -3.31 0.42 -7.16
CA GLU A 45 -1.91 0.24 -6.79
C GLU A 45 -1.34 1.53 -6.19
N ALA A 46 -1.59 2.67 -6.84
CA ALA A 46 -1.13 3.96 -6.35
C ALA A 46 -1.76 4.31 -5.01
N LEU A 47 -3.05 4.05 -4.83
CA LEU A 47 -3.75 4.30 -3.57
C LEU A 47 -3.20 3.43 -2.44
N ALA A 48 -2.89 2.16 -2.71
CA ALA A 48 -2.32 1.28 -1.71
C ALA A 48 -1.02 1.86 -1.16
N VAL A 49 -0.15 2.34 -2.04
CA VAL A 49 1.10 2.97 -1.64
C VAL A 49 0.84 4.28 -0.89
N LEU A 50 -0.02 5.12 -1.44
CA LEU A 50 -0.32 6.42 -0.83
C LEU A 50 -0.90 6.27 0.58
N LYS A 51 -1.87 5.37 0.76
CA LYS A 51 -2.48 5.15 2.06
C LYS A 51 -1.50 4.55 3.06
N THR A 52 -0.58 3.72 2.58
CA THR A 52 0.49 3.20 3.42
C THR A 52 1.38 4.33 3.91
N LEU A 53 1.75 5.26 3.03
CA LEU A 53 2.58 6.41 3.40
C LEU A 53 1.85 7.35 4.35
N GLU A 54 0.56 7.56 4.14
CA GLU A 54 -0.25 8.41 5.02
C GLU A 54 -0.39 7.85 6.44
N TYR A 55 -0.27 6.54 6.60
CA TYR A 55 -0.31 5.89 7.90
C TYR A 55 0.83 6.37 8.79
N PHE A 56 2.00 6.64 8.21
CA PHE A 56 3.17 7.11 8.93
C PHE A 56 3.23 8.63 8.88
N LYS A 57 3.19 9.26 10.05
CA LYS A 57 3.19 10.72 10.15
C LYS A 57 4.60 11.31 10.18
N ASP A 58 5.56 10.53 10.65
CA ASP A 58 6.94 10.94 10.78
C ASP A 58 7.83 10.17 9.80
N PRO A 59 9.05 10.68 9.51
CA PRO A 59 10.00 9.92 8.69
C PRO A 59 10.21 8.53 9.30
N THR A 60 10.07 7.50 8.48
CA THR A 60 10.07 6.12 8.96
C THR A 60 10.90 5.26 8.01
N ASP A 61 11.68 4.35 8.60
CA ASP A 61 12.40 3.35 7.83
C ASP A 61 11.40 2.29 7.38
N LEU A 62 10.94 2.42 6.15
CA LEU A 62 9.86 1.63 5.57
C LEU A 62 10.26 1.07 4.22
N THR A 63 10.01 -0.21 4.02
CA THR A 63 10.10 -0.85 2.71
C THR A 63 8.69 -1.17 2.23
N VAL A 64 8.33 -0.71 1.05
CA VAL A 64 7.04 -1.02 0.43
C VAL A 64 7.26 -2.04 -0.68
N ILE A 65 6.55 -3.16 -0.60
CA ILE A 65 6.62 -4.23 -1.59
C ILE A 65 5.25 -4.34 -2.23
N SER A 66 5.20 -4.15 -3.55
CA SER A 66 3.97 -4.28 -4.31
C SER A 66 4.04 -5.51 -5.22
N ASP A 67 2.89 -6.05 -5.58
CA ASP A 67 2.81 -7.20 -6.46
C ASP A 67 3.26 -6.90 -7.90
N SER A 68 3.33 -5.65 -8.28
CA SER A 68 3.90 -5.23 -9.56
C SER A 68 5.43 -5.14 -9.54
N GLN A 69 6.07 -5.78 -8.59
CA GLN A 69 7.53 -5.86 -8.41
C GLN A 69 8.17 -4.50 -8.11
N TYR A 70 7.40 -3.64 -7.52
CA TYR A 70 7.84 -2.31 -7.16
C TYR A 70 8.27 -2.30 -5.70
N VAL A 71 9.52 -1.94 -5.45
CA VAL A 71 10.03 -1.86 -4.07
C VAL A 71 10.53 -0.45 -3.84
N VAL A 72 10.03 0.19 -2.81
CA VAL A 72 10.49 1.51 -2.37
C VAL A 72 11.13 1.33 -1.01
N ASN A 73 12.42 1.63 -0.90
CA ASN A 73 13.17 1.54 0.34
C ASN A 73 13.32 2.91 0.95
N THR A 74 13.17 2.99 2.25
CA THR A 74 13.45 4.20 3.04
C THR A 74 12.71 5.41 2.52
N ILE A 75 11.53 5.63 3.07
CA ILE A 75 10.69 6.76 2.69
C ILE A 75 10.84 7.85 3.75
N GLU A 76 11.30 9.01 3.29
CA GLU A 76 11.37 10.20 4.13
C GLU A 76 10.18 11.08 3.80
N LYS A 77 9.39 11.37 4.81
CA LYS A 77 8.25 12.26 4.70
C LYS A 77 8.70 13.65 5.11
N LYS A 78 8.73 14.53 4.16
CA LYS A 78 9.12 15.92 4.41
C LYS A 78 7.92 16.83 4.50
#